data_493ece119cb617fb0d28b9a00abae88d
#
_entry.id   493ece119cb617fb0d28b9a00abae88d
#
_cell.length_a   1.000
_cell.length_b   1.000
_cell.length_c   1.000
_cell.angle_alpha   90.00
_cell.angle_beta   90.00
_cell.angle_gamma   90.00
#
_symmetry.space_group_name_H-M   'P 1'
#
loop_
_entity.id
_entity.type
_entity.pdbx_description
1 polymer ?
#
loop_
_entity_poly.entity_id
_entity_poly.type
_entity_poly.pdbx_seq_one_letter_code
_entity_poly.pdbx_strand_id
1 'polypeptide(L)'
;MKGEFCFGTSYAPQAGYNPSLVRMFRTASDTFREMRFYMLTRKQAEEHGLAQRNRLKRTALKELAPRRFDPLEVLRAACRDHVTKLLPVKFERMSASPFAFFRGAVEIMAADLGASQHTSLEVQLCGDAHLKNFGFFATPASDVILDINDFDQTQRAPWEWDVKRCAASIMLAGRVAGDRENGCKEATRLFLEEYSRWIHIFAEMPALEVARHRAWRSNRDPLIRGALKEAERATPLANLKKLARSAGEGHRLATKPGLIWEVTGAEKKSVLDALPEYRNSLAPDHQLTFDRYQPVDVGFKVVGTGSVGTRDYVVLCIGRHPHDPLFLQIKEEPPSAYELYYKDSSVPRNQGQRVVFGQHAMQVLSDFLLGWCSVAGRDYVVRQLNDHKSSIEPEELGGRRLAAYSRVCAELLAKGHARSGEPLAVASYLGRAGKAERSLLQFAVRYADQTEADFNVFRKALKRGFAKEVEKNLRGS
;
A
#
# COMPACT_ATOMS: atom_id res chain seq x y z
N MET A 1 -42.93 42.49 29.98
CA MET A 1 -44.07 41.57 29.80
C MET A 1 -43.55 40.28 29.25
N LYS A 2 -43.65 39.25 30.07
CA LYS A 2 -43.21 37.85 29.75
C LYS A 2 -44.32 37.23 28.89
N GLY A 3 -43.94 36.45 27.87
CA GLY A 3 -44.85 35.64 27.09
C GLY A 3 -44.20 34.26 26.87
N GLU A 4 -44.55 33.32 27.72
CA GLU A 4 -44.30 31.89 27.56
C GLU A 4 -45.21 31.33 26.45
N PHE A 5 -44.66 30.56 25.51
CA PHE A 5 -45.46 29.70 24.63
C PHE A 5 -45.09 28.23 24.89
N CYS A 6 -46.00 27.56 25.59
CA CYS A 6 -46.10 26.10 25.65
C CYS A 6 -46.72 25.57 24.34
N PHE A 7 -46.06 24.65 23.67
CA PHE A 7 -46.72 23.71 22.75
C PHE A 7 -46.44 22.27 23.20
N GLY A 8 -47.45 21.70 23.85
CA GLY A 8 -47.56 20.29 24.00
C GLY A 8 -48.44 19.74 22.88
N THR A 9 -47.94 18.77 22.14
CA THR A 9 -48.76 17.73 21.50
C THR A 9 -47.96 16.45 21.40
N SER A 10 -48.41 15.46 22.18
CA SER A 10 -48.03 14.07 22.12
C SER A 10 -48.52 13.47 20.80
N TYR A 11 -47.59 12.97 19.99
CA TYR A 11 -47.87 12.01 18.92
C TYR A 11 -47.26 10.64 19.29
N ALA A 12 -48.12 9.67 19.53
CA ALA A 12 -47.76 8.27 19.62
C ALA A 12 -47.71 7.70 18.19
N PRO A 13 -46.65 7.03 17.77
CA PRO A 13 -46.64 6.28 16.51
C PRO A 13 -47.23 4.89 16.76
N GLN A 14 -48.30 4.56 16.06
CA GLN A 14 -48.79 3.19 15.90
C GLN A 14 -47.98 2.45 14.85
N ALA A 15 -47.67 1.21 15.24
CA ALA A 15 -47.50 0.00 14.44
C ALA A 15 -46.39 -0.10 13.38
N GLY A 16 -45.51 -1.08 13.55
CA GLY A 16 -44.80 -1.72 12.44
C GLY A 16 -43.27 -1.60 12.45
N TYR A 17 -42.63 -1.65 13.62
CA TYR A 17 -41.18 -1.75 13.66
C TYR A 17 -40.72 -3.21 13.50
N ASN A 18 -40.03 -3.49 12.38
CA ASN A 18 -39.41 -4.79 12.13
C ASN A 18 -38.07 -4.86 12.89
N PRO A 19 -37.91 -5.76 13.90
CA PRO A 19 -36.71 -5.87 14.72
C PRO A 19 -35.42 -6.23 13.95
N SER A 20 -35.56 -6.77 12.75
CA SER A 20 -34.41 -7.15 11.91
C SER A 20 -33.69 -5.95 11.30
N LEU A 21 -34.35 -4.82 11.06
CA LEU A 21 -33.71 -3.60 10.55
C LEU A 21 -32.88 -2.89 11.61
N VAL A 22 -33.25 -2.98 12.89
CA VAL A 22 -32.48 -2.39 13.99
C VAL A 22 -31.18 -3.14 14.26
N ARG A 23 -31.12 -4.45 13.95
CA ARG A 23 -29.87 -5.23 14.05
C ARG A 23 -28.86 -4.90 12.98
N MET A 24 -29.30 -4.55 11.75
CA MET A 24 -28.38 -4.16 10.67
C MET A 24 -27.68 -2.81 10.91
N PHE A 25 -28.35 -1.86 11.57
CA PHE A 25 -27.74 -0.59 11.93
C PHE A 25 -26.86 -0.63 13.20
N ARG A 26 -27.09 -1.57 14.12
CA ARG A 26 -26.24 -1.77 15.29
C ARG A 26 -24.85 -2.29 14.94
N THR A 27 -24.69 -3.15 13.94
CA THR A 27 -23.38 -3.70 13.55
C THR A 27 -22.46 -2.69 12.91
N ALA A 28 -22.96 -1.70 12.15
CA ALA A 28 -22.14 -0.62 11.59
C ALA A 28 -21.75 0.42 12.69
N SER A 29 -22.65 0.74 13.60
CA SER A 29 -22.41 1.68 14.71
C SER A 29 -21.48 1.11 15.79
N ASP A 30 -21.50 -0.20 16.02
CA ASP A 30 -20.66 -0.84 17.04
C ASP A 30 -19.21 -0.97 16.57
N THR A 31 -18.96 -1.17 15.27
CA THR A 31 -17.61 -1.16 14.67
C THR A 31 -16.98 0.24 14.75
N PHE A 32 -17.78 1.31 14.64
CA PHE A 32 -17.30 2.69 14.85
C PHE A 32 -17.11 3.06 16.32
N ARG A 33 -17.81 2.39 17.27
CA ARG A 33 -17.65 2.64 18.71
C ARG A 33 -16.39 2.02 19.30
N GLU A 34 -15.86 0.97 18.71
CA GLU A 34 -14.62 0.32 19.17
C GLU A 34 -13.34 0.94 18.60
N MET A 35 -13.41 1.77 17.55
CA MET A 35 -12.32 2.69 17.20
C MET A 35 -12.32 3.87 18.19
N ARG A 36 -12.07 3.63 19.46
CA ARG A 36 -11.71 4.68 20.40
C ARG A 36 -10.31 5.19 20.05
N PHE A 37 -10.22 6.06 19.08
CA PHE A 37 -9.13 7.02 19.05
C PHE A 37 -9.30 7.87 20.33
N TYR A 38 -8.62 7.52 21.38
CA TYR A 38 -8.39 8.46 22.46
C TYR A 38 -7.61 9.61 21.85
N MET A 39 -8.29 10.71 21.53
CA MET A 39 -7.62 11.95 21.22
C MET A 39 -6.77 12.30 22.43
N LEU A 40 -5.47 12.05 22.32
CA LEU A 40 -4.53 12.49 23.34
C LEU A 40 -4.56 14.02 23.37
N THR A 41 -4.59 14.61 24.54
CA THR A 41 -4.29 16.04 24.66
C THR A 41 -2.84 16.26 24.21
N ARG A 42 -2.51 17.48 23.81
CA ARG A 42 -1.14 17.85 23.42
C ARG A 42 -0.10 17.34 24.44
N LYS A 43 -0.36 17.60 25.72
CA LYS A 43 0.51 17.16 26.82
C LYS A 43 0.65 15.63 26.87
N GLN A 44 -0.44 14.90 26.75
CA GLN A 44 -0.42 13.42 26.75
C GLN A 44 0.35 12.86 25.56
N ALA A 45 0.21 13.45 24.36
CA ALA A 45 0.95 13.04 23.18
C ALA A 45 2.47 13.28 23.34
N GLU A 46 2.87 14.43 23.88
CA GLU A 46 4.26 14.74 24.20
C GLU A 46 4.83 13.75 25.23
N GLU A 47 4.11 13.55 26.34
CA GLU A 47 4.50 12.61 27.41
C GLU A 47 4.62 11.17 26.88
N HIS A 48 3.71 10.75 26.00
CA HIS A 48 3.77 9.43 25.35
C HIS A 48 5.02 9.27 24.51
N GLY A 49 5.34 10.24 23.64
CA GLY A 49 6.56 10.23 22.84
C GLY A 49 7.84 10.20 23.69
N LEU A 50 7.88 10.98 24.76
CA LEU A 50 9.01 11.00 25.70
C LEU A 50 9.13 9.68 26.48
N ALA A 51 8.02 9.10 26.92
CA ALA A 51 8.02 7.79 27.58
C ALA A 51 8.57 6.70 26.64
N GLN A 52 8.15 6.68 25.38
CA GLN A 52 8.70 5.76 24.38
C GLN A 52 10.20 5.98 24.15
N ARG A 53 10.69 7.24 24.17
CA ARG A 53 12.11 7.55 24.08
C ARG A 53 12.92 7.02 25.28
N ASN A 54 12.32 6.99 26.46
CA ASN A 54 12.93 6.42 27.67
C ASN A 54 12.95 4.88 27.63
N ARG A 55 11.89 4.26 27.11
CA ARG A 55 11.77 2.81 26.93
C ARG A 55 12.73 2.29 25.86
N LEU A 56 12.75 2.92 24.70
CA LEU A 56 13.63 2.59 23.58
C LEU A 56 14.47 3.81 23.20
N LYS A 57 15.75 3.77 23.53
CA LYS A 57 16.66 4.86 23.17
C LYS A 57 16.77 4.99 21.65
N ARG A 58 16.80 6.23 21.12
CA ARG A 58 16.93 6.49 19.68
C ARG A 58 18.13 5.80 19.04
N THR A 59 19.19 5.56 19.80
CA THR A 59 20.37 4.80 19.34
C THR A 59 20.08 3.33 19.10
N ALA A 60 19.03 2.77 19.70
CA ALA A 60 18.61 1.38 19.46
C ALA A 60 17.89 1.18 18.11
N LEU A 61 17.45 2.26 17.45
CA LEU A 61 16.82 2.17 16.12
C LEU A 61 17.75 1.57 15.05
N LYS A 62 19.07 1.61 15.25
CA LYS A 62 20.06 0.99 14.35
C LYS A 62 20.20 -0.51 14.54
N GLU A 63 19.68 -1.07 15.62
CA GLU A 63 19.94 -2.46 15.96
C GLU A 63 19.05 -3.40 15.15
N LEU A 64 19.65 -4.50 14.75
CA LEU A 64 19.01 -5.68 14.19
C LEU A 64 19.20 -6.82 15.20
N ALA A 65 18.13 -7.51 15.54
CA ALA A 65 18.24 -8.72 16.34
C ALA A 65 19.02 -9.80 15.56
N PRO A 66 19.80 -10.64 16.25
CA PRO A 66 20.41 -11.78 15.60
C PRO A 66 19.32 -12.65 14.93
N ARG A 67 19.47 -12.86 13.63
CA ARG A 67 18.51 -13.64 12.85
C ARG A 67 18.54 -15.11 13.28
N ARG A 68 17.35 -15.69 13.54
CA ARG A 68 17.17 -17.09 13.96
C ARG A 68 16.38 -17.91 12.93
N PHE A 69 16.26 -17.42 11.69
CA PHE A 69 15.53 -18.06 10.61
C PHE A 69 16.37 -18.03 9.31
N ASP A 70 16.08 -18.97 8.42
CA ASP A 70 16.61 -18.97 7.06
C ASP A 70 15.73 -18.10 6.16
N PRO A 71 16.27 -17.07 5.47
CA PRO A 71 15.50 -16.25 4.55
C PRO A 71 14.84 -17.03 3.42
N LEU A 72 15.43 -18.16 2.98
CA LEU A 72 14.81 -19.02 1.96
C LEU A 72 13.58 -19.75 2.49
N GLU A 73 13.57 -20.15 3.76
CA GLU A 73 12.38 -20.75 4.39
C GLU A 73 11.23 -19.73 4.50
N VAL A 74 11.53 -18.48 4.85
CA VAL A 74 10.54 -17.41 4.89
C VAL A 74 9.94 -17.18 3.50
N LEU A 75 10.77 -17.13 2.45
CA LEU A 75 10.30 -17.01 1.07
C LEU A 75 9.46 -18.21 0.64
N ARG A 76 9.86 -19.42 1.03
CA ARG A 76 9.10 -20.66 0.74
C ARG A 76 7.73 -20.62 1.39
N ALA A 77 7.66 -20.19 2.65
CA ALA A 77 6.42 -20.05 3.39
C ALA A 77 5.50 -19.01 2.76
N ALA A 78 6.03 -17.87 2.34
CA ALA A 78 5.29 -16.81 1.68
C ALA A 78 4.68 -17.21 0.32
N CYS A 79 5.23 -18.24 -0.31
CA CYS A 79 4.73 -18.73 -1.60
C CYS A 79 3.62 -19.78 -1.49
N ARG A 80 3.21 -20.23 -0.29
CA ARG A 80 2.28 -21.37 -0.11
C ARG A 80 0.98 -21.28 -0.89
N ASP A 81 0.38 -20.09 -0.94
CA ASP A 81 -0.91 -19.85 -1.60
C ASP A 81 -0.78 -19.27 -3.01
N HIS A 82 0.44 -19.15 -3.50
CA HIS A 82 0.69 -18.57 -4.82
C HIS A 82 0.26 -19.49 -5.96
N VAL A 83 -0.13 -18.87 -7.07
CA VAL A 83 -0.36 -19.56 -8.34
C VAL A 83 0.96 -20.13 -8.83
N THR A 84 1.09 -21.45 -8.77
CA THR A 84 2.35 -22.18 -9.01
C THR A 84 3.02 -21.81 -10.34
N LYS A 85 2.22 -21.63 -11.41
CA LYS A 85 2.69 -21.22 -12.74
C LYS A 85 3.41 -19.86 -12.77
N LEU A 86 3.20 -19.01 -11.75
CA LEU A 86 3.80 -17.67 -11.66
C LEU A 86 5.11 -17.64 -10.88
N LEU A 87 5.44 -18.70 -10.14
CA LEU A 87 6.65 -18.72 -9.31
C LEU A 87 7.94 -18.54 -10.11
N PRO A 88 8.13 -19.18 -11.28
CA PRO A 88 9.31 -18.94 -12.10
C PRO A 88 9.47 -17.46 -12.48
N VAL A 89 8.36 -16.81 -12.86
CA VAL A 89 8.35 -15.38 -13.21
C VAL A 89 8.66 -14.50 -12.00
N LYS A 90 8.09 -14.83 -10.81
CA LYS A 90 8.39 -14.13 -9.55
C LYS A 90 9.88 -14.18 -9.26
N PHE A 91 10.46 -15.36 -9.24
CA PHE A 91 11.86 -15.56 -8.87
C PHE A 91 12.84 -15.00 -9.93
N GLU A 92 12.48 -15.05 -11.21
CA GLU A 92 13.24 -14.40 -12.27
C GLU A 92 13.30 -12.88 -12.02
N ARG A 93 12.16 -12.23 -11.81
CA ARG A 93 12.08 -10.78 -11.51
C ARG A 93 12.85 -10.42 -10.24
N MET A 94 12.74 -11.22 -9.17
CA MET A 94 13.48 -11.01 -7.94
C MET A 94 14.99 -11.19 -8.12
N SER A 95 15.44 -12.03 -9.08
CA SER A 95 16.86 -12.29 -9.32
C SER A 95 17.58 -11.21 -10.12
N ALA A 96 16.85 -10.19 -10.61
CA ALA A 96 17.41 -9.14 -11.46
C ALA A 96 18.40 -8.21 -10.72
N SER A 97 18.12 -7.86 -9.47
CA SER A 97 18.99 -7.02 -8.65
C SER A 97 18.71 -7.19 -7.14
N PRO A 98 19.62 -6.75 -6.25
CA PRO A 98 19.33 -6.71 -4.82
C PRO A 98 18.08 -5.87 -4.47
N PHE A 99 17.85 -4.77 -5.19
CA PHE A 99 16.65 -3.95 -5.00
C PHE A 99 15.38 -4.68 -5.47
N ALA A 100 15.43 -5.41 -6.59
CA ALA A 100 14.31 -6.23 -7.06
C ALA A 100 14.00 -7.38 -6.08
N PHE A 101 15.03 -8.02 -5.51
CA PHE A 101 14.89 -9.01 -4.44
C PHE A 101 14.23 -8.42 -3.21
N PHE A 102 14.71 -7.28 -2.73
CA PHE A 102 14.16 -6.57 -1.57
C PHE A 102 12.65 -6.30 -1.73
N ARG A 103 12.22 -5.86 -2.91
CA ARG A 103 10.81 -5.61 -3.24
C ARG A 103 9.96 -6.87 -3.26
N GLY A 104 10.53 -8.01 -3.65
CA GLY A 104 9.82 -9.29 -3.73
C GLY A 104 9.84 -10.12 -2.44
N ALA A 105 10.52 -9.63 -1.38
CA ALA A 105 10.82 -10.36 -0.15
C ALA A 105 10.51 -9.52 1.11
N VAL A 106 9.33 -8.88 1.15
CA VAL A 106 8.90 -8.06 2.29
C VAL A 106 8.82 -8.88 3.58
N GLU A 107 8.47 -10.15 3.47
CA GLU A 107 8.31 -11.09 4.59
C GLU A 107 9.61 -11.30 5.37
N ILE A 108 10.77 -11.26 4.69
CA ILE A 108 12.08 -11.35 5.35
C ILE A 108 12.29 -10.13 6.26
N MET A 109 12.02 -8.93 5.74
CA MET A 109 12.15 -7.72 6.56
C MET A 109 11.13 -7.65 7.67
N ALA A 110 9.90 -8.11 7.45
CA ALA A 110 8.87 -8.19 8.48
C ALA A 110 9.32 -9.10 9.64
N ALA A 111 9.94 -10.25 9.34
CA ALA A 111 10.50 -11.15 10.35
C ALA A 111 11.66 -10.50 11.13
N ASP A 112 12.57 -9.80 10.44
CA ASP A 112 13.69 -9.11 11.08
C ASP A 112 13.23 -7.96 11.98
N LEU A 113 12.23 -7.18 11.53
CA LEU A 113 11.67 -6.07 12.30
C LEU A 113 10.87 -6.58 13.51
N GLY A 114 10.09 -7.63 13.35
CA GLY A 114 9.34 -8.25 14.43
C GLY A 114 10.23 -8.87 15.51
N ALA A 115 11.40 -9.38 15.15
CA ALA A 115 12.40 -9.88 16.10
C ALA A 115 13.18 -8.76 16.82
N SER A 116 13.15 -7.54 16.28
CA SER A 116 13.91 -6.40 16.78
C SER A 116 13.09 -5.56 17.76
N GLN A 117 13.77 -4.81 18.63
CA GLN A 117 13.10 -3.83 19.49
C GLN A 117 12.50 -2.70 18.64
N HIS A 118 11.28 -2.28 18.99
CA HIS A 118 10.53 -1.22 18.31
C HIS A 118 9.80 -0.32 19.31
N THR A 119 9.36 0.86 18.86
CA THR A 119 8.48 1.73 19.64
C THR A 119 7.06 1.14 19.71
N SER A 120 6.19 1.72 20.55
CA SER A 120 4.75 1.48 20.51
C SER A 120 4.01 2.69 19.93
N LEU A 121 4.70 3.51 19.13
CA LEU A 121 4.08 4.63 18.42
C LEU A 121 3.52 4.13 17.09
N GLU A 122 2.26 3.75 17.13
CA GLU A 122 1.58 3.15 16.00
C GLU A 122 1.06 4.18 15.00
N VAL A 123 1.23 3.86 13.73
CA VAL A 123 0.62 4.55 12.59
C VAL A 123 0.03 3.52 11.64
N GLN A 124 -0.76 3.94 10.66
CA GLN A 124 -1.01 3.08 9.52
C GLN A 124 0.26 3.04 8.66
N LEU A 125 0.85 1.86 8.51
CA LEU A 125 1.92 1.64 7.55
C LEU A 125 1.33 1.44 6.15
N CYS A 126 2.03 1.85 5.09
CA CYS A 126 1.79 1.26 3.78
C CYS A 126 2.36 -0.18 3.72
N GLY A 127 3.32 -0.47 4.58
CA GLY A 127 3.89 -1.80 4.85
C GLY A 127 5.01 -2.20 3.88
N ASP A 128 4.97 -1.76 2.63
CA ASP A 128 6.04 -1.97 1.66
C ASP A 128 6.60 -0.63 1.13
N ALA A 129 7.09 0.22 2.04
CA ALA A 129 7.55 1.58 1.79
C ALA A 129 8.85 1.63 1.00
N HIS A 130 8.96 0.95 -0.14
CA HIS A 130 10.12 1.11 -1.02
C HIS A 130 9.89 2.20 -2.09
N LEU A 131 10.96 2.78 -2.63
CA LEU A 131 10.90 3.92 -3.55
C LEU A 131 9.96 3.75 -4.75
N LYS A 132 9.78 2.53 -5.27
CA LYS A 132 8.91 2.27 -6.41
C LYS A 132 7.41 2.26 -6.06
N ASN A 133 7.06 2.28 -4.76
CA ASN A 133 5.68 2.36 -4.29
C ASN A 133 5.18 3.79 -4.10
N PHE A 134 5.93 4.75 -4.60
CA PHE A 134 5.49 6.14 -4.77
C PHE A 134 5.28 6.39 -6.26
N GLY A 135 4.07 6.77 -6.66
CA GLY A 135 3.73 6.90 -8.07
C GLY A 135 2.58 7.85 -8.33
N PHE A 136 2.37 8.11 -9.61
CA PHE A 136 1.28 8.96 -10.07
C PHE A 136 0.01 8.16 -10.30
N PHE A 137 -1.12 8.77 -10.00
CA PHE A 137 -2.46 8.26 -10.32
C PHE A 137 -3.48 9.39 -10.38
N ALA A 138 -4.61 9.14 -11.07
CA ALA A 138 -5.72 10.10 -11.12
C ALA A 138 -6.49 10.14 -9.81
N THR A 139 -6.91 11.34 -9.43
CA THR A 139 -7.85 11.57 -8.33
C THR A 139 -9.28 11.62 -8.85
N PRO A 140 -10.30 11.53 -7.97
CA PRO A 140 -11.68 11.72 -8.35
C PRO A 140 -11.97 13.08 -9.03
N ALA A 141 -11.12 14.09 -8.79
CA ALA A 141 -11.20 15.41 -9.41
C ALA A 141 -10.45 15.50 -10.77
N SER A 142 -10.02 14.38 -11.33
CA SER A 142 -9.22 14.28 -12.56
C SER A 142 -7.83 14.95 -12.49
N ASP A 143 -7.36 15.33 -11.30
CA ASP A 143 -5.99 15.74 -11.08
C ASP A 143 -5.08 14.50 -11.05
N VAL A 144 -3.89 14.58 -11.62
CA VAL A 144 -2.86 13.57 -11.44
C VAL A 144 -1.94 13.99 -10.30
N ILE A 145 -1.85 13.15 -9.27
CA ILE A 145 -1.04 13.40 -8.08
C ILE A 145 0.01 12.32 -7.88
N LEU A 146 1.11 12.68 -7.20
CA LEU A 146 2.11 11.76 -6.70
C LEU A 146 1.80 11.43 -5.24
N ASP A 147 1.60 10.14 -4.94
CA ASP A 147 1.41 9.64 -3.58
C ASP A 147 1.88 8.19 -3.46
N ILE A 148 1.78 7.61 -2.26
CA ILE A 148 1.96 6.17 -2.06
C ILE A 148 0.85 5.45 -2.82
N ASN A 149 1.17 4.43 -3.60
CA ASN A 149 0.23 3.79 -4.53
C ASN A 149 0.10 2.27 -4.38
N ASP A 150 0.77 1.68 -3.40
CA ASP A 150 0.68 0.24 -3.08
C ASP A 150 0.52 0.03 -1.57
N PHE A 151 -0.54 -0.68 -1.19
CA PHE A 151 -0.98 -0.89 0.18
C PHE A 151 -1.23 -2.37 0.51
N ASP A 152 -0.74 -3.30 -0.30
CA ASP A 152 -0.94 -4.74 -0.09
C ASP A 152 -0.50 -5.20 1.31
N GLN A 153 0.54 -4.59 1.85
CA GLN A 153 1.13 -4.89 3.15
C GLN A 153 0.68 -3.94 4.27
N THR A 154 -0.29 -3.07 4.00
CA THR A 154 -0.75 -2.06 4.96
C THR A 154 -1.24 -2.70 6.27
N GLN A 155 -0.86 -2.10 7.40
CA GLN A 155 -1.25 -2.52 8.75
C GLN A 155 -0.92 -1.43 9.76
N ARG A 156 -1.62 -1.37 10.88
CA ARG A 156 -1.19 -0.54 12.02
C ARG A 156 -0.02 -1.22 12.72
N ALA A 157 1.10 -0.50 12.81
CA ALA A 157 2.31 -0.99 13.45
C ALA A 157 3.27 0.19 13.77
N PRO A 158 4.46 -0.05 14.39
CA PRO A 158 5.40 0.99 14.72
C PRO A 158 5.85 1.80 13.51
N TRP A 159 5.77 3.13 13.62
CA TRP A 159 6.07 4.09 12.54
C TRP A 159 7.45 3.87 11.88
N GLU A 160 8.43 3.46 12.66
CA GLU A 160 9.79 3.26 12.17
C GLU A 160 9.95 2.07 11.21
N TRP A 161 8.98 1.18 11.11
CA TRP A 161 9.06 0.04 10.20
C TRP A 161 9.03 0.48 8.73
N ASP A 162 8.08 1.34 8.36
CA ASP A 162 8.04 1.94 7.02
C ASP A 162 9.28 2.82 6.75
N VAL A 163 9.71 3.62 7.72
CA VAL A 163 10.88 4.49 7.58
C VAL A 163 12.16 3.66 7.36
N LYS A 164 12.32 2.58 8.11
CA LYS A 164 13.44 1.62 7.95
C LYS A 164 13.42 0.97 6.57
N ARG A 165 12.21 0.55 6.11
CA ARG A 165 12.06 -0.07 4.79
C ARG A 165 12.37 0.92 3.67
N CYS A 166 11.85 2.13 3.74
CA CYS A 166 12.15 3.17 2.75
C CYS A 166 13.65 3.54 2.74
N ALA A 167 14.24 3.75 3.90
CA ALA A 167 15.66 4.09 4.02
C ALA A 167 16.58 2.99 3.43
N ALA A 168 16.30 1.72 3.72
CA ALA A 168 17.03 0.60 3.12
C ALA A 168 16.84 0.53 1.60
N SER A 169 15.63 0.83 1.10
CA SER A 169 15.34 0.85 -0.34
C SER A 169 16.12 1.93 -1.08
N ILE A 170 16.37 3.08 -0.45
CA ILE A 170 17.18 4.17 -1.02
C ILE A 170 18.64 3.72 -1.18
N MET A 171 19.21 3.10 -0.15
CA MET A 171 20.56 2.54 -0.23
C MET A 171 20.70 1.55 -1.39
N LEU A 172 19.76 0.58 -1.47
CA LEU A 172 19.78 -0.46 -2.49
C LEU A 172 19.57 0.10 -3.91
N ALA A 173 18.63 1.03 -4.09
CA ALA A 173 18.39 1.66 -5.38
C ALA A 173 19.62 2.44 -5.87
N GLY A 174 20.25 3.23 -5.00
CA GLY A 174 21.46 3.97 -5.35
C GLY A 174 22.63 3.06 -5.71
N ARG A 175 22.83 1.97 -4.96
CA ARG A 175 23.87 0.96 -5.29
C ARG A 175 23.62 0.29 -6.64
N VAL A 176 22.36 -0.05 -6.96
CA VAL A 176 21.99 -0.62 -8.27
C VAL A 176 22.15 0.39 -9.40
N ALA A 177 21.86 1.66 -9.15
CA ALA A 177 22.12 2.76 -10.10
C ALA A 177 23.62 3.06 -10.32
N GLY A 178 24.52 2.41 -9.58
CA GLY A 178 25.97 2.61 -9.68
C GLY A 178 26.51 3.83 -8.92
N ASP A 179 25.71 4.41 -8.00
CA ASP A 179 26.16 5.50 -7.16
C ASP A 179 27.26 5.06 -6.18
N ARG A 180 28.14 6.00 -5.84
CA ARG A 180 29.11 5.79 -4.77
C ARG A 180 28.39 5.67 -3.43
N GLU A 181 28.93 4.86 -2.53
CA GLU A 181 28.36 4.61 -1.20
C GLU A 181 28.01 5.90 -0.41
N ASN A 182 28.88 6.93 -0.51
CA ASN A 182 28.61 8.23 0.11
C ASN A 182 27.42 8.95 -0.52
N GLY A 183 27.17 8.78 -1.82
CA GLY A 183 25.98 9.31 -2.51
C GLY A 183 24.71 8.64 -2.03
N CYS A 184 24.73 7.31 -1.90
CA CYS A 184 23.60 6.53 -1.36
C CYS A 184 23.29 6.93 0.09
N LYS A 185 24.34 7.05 0.94
CA LYS A 185 24.19 7.51 2.33
C LYS A 185 23.64 8.93 2.41
N GLU A 186 24.09 9.83 1.54
CA GLU A 186 23.60 11.21 1.49
C GLU A 186 22.12 11.28 1.10
N ALA A 187 21.68 10.54 0.07
CA ALA A 187 20.27 10.47 -0.32
C ALA A 187 19.40 9.92 0.83
N THR A 188 19.87 8.88 1.51
CA THR A 188 19.19 8.28 2.66
C THR A 188 19.15 9.24 3.86
N ARG A 189 20.25 9.96 4.15
CA ARG A 189 20.28 10.98 5.19
C ARG A 189 19.27 12.08 4.94
N LEU A 190 19.20 12.59 3.70
CA LEU A 190 18.24 13.62 3.30
C LEU A 190 16.79 13.15 3.41
N PHE A 191 16.51 11.89 3.09
CA PHE A 191 15.20 11.29 3.33
C PHE A 191 14.82 11.32 4.81
N LEU A 192 15.72 10.86 5.68
CA LEU A 192 15.45 10.76 7.12
C LEU A 192 15.28 12.15 7.78
N GLU A 193 16.10 13.11 7.40
CA GLU A 193 16.00 14.49 7.88
C GLU A 193 14.69 15.15 7.39
N GLU A 194 14.33 14.94 6.14
CA GLU A 194 13.10 15.49 5.57
C GLU A 194 11.84 14.84 6.20
N TYR A 195 11.86 13.51 6.43
CA TYR A 195 10.79 12.82 7.17
C TYR A 195 10.61 13.40 8.57
N SER A 196 11.71 13.51 9.32
CA SER A 196 11.70 14.09 10.67
C SER A 196 11.21 15.54 10.66
N ARG A 197 11.66 16.35 9.70
CA ARG A 197 11.21 17.74 9.52
C ARG A 197 9.70 17.83 9.29
N TRP A 198 9.15 17.00 8.40
CA TRP A 198 7.72 17.00 8.10
C TRP A 198 6.88 16.51 9.28
N ILE A 199 7.32 15.48 10.00
CA ILE A 199 6.63 15.02 11.23
C ILE A 199 6.52 16.15 12.25
N HIS A 200 7.60 16.95 12.45
CA HIS A 200 7.55 18.11 13.35
C HIS A 200 6.62 19.23 12.84
N ILE A 201 6.53 19.43 11.52
CA ILE A 201 5.60 20.38 10.93
C ILE A 201 4.15 19.89 11.14
N PHE A 202 3.86 18.64 10.85
CA PHE A 202 2.52 18.07 11.02
C PHE A 202 2.09 17.99 12.49
N ALA A 203 3.03 17.86 13.43
CA ALA A 203 2.76 17.88 14.87
C ALA A 203 2.21 19.25 15.36
N GLU A 204 2.56 20.33 14.67
CA GLU A 204 2.06 21.69 14.97
C GLU A 204 0.91 22.13 14.06
N MET A 205 0.62 21.39 13.01
CA MET A 205 -0.40 21.72 12.02
C MET A 205 -1.80 21.30 12.52
N PRO A 206 -2.86 22.09 12.30
CA PRO A 206 -4.23 21.67 12.58
C PRO A 206 -4.57 20.35 11.86
N ALA A 207 -5.28 19.44 12.53
CA ALA A 207 -5.58 18.11 12.00
C ALA A 207 -6.26 18.13 10.62
N LEU A 208 -7.15 19.11 10.38
CA LEU A 208 -7.81 19.28 9.10
C LEU A 208 -6.85 19.70 7.98
N GLU A 209 -5.82 20.47 8.30
CA GLU A 209 -4.78 20.84 7.34
C GLU A 209 -3.86 19.66 7.03
N VAL A 210 -3.48 18.86 8.04
CA VAL A 210 -2.78 17.59 7.82
C VAL A 210 -3.60 16.69 6.90
N ALA A 211 -4.90 16.55 7.16
CA ALA A 211 -5.80 15.71 6.37
C ALA A 211 -5.87 16.12 4.89
N ARG A 212 -5.65 17.41 4.58
CA ARG A 212 -5.73 17.97 3.22
C ARG A 212 -4.37 18.23 2.57
N HIS A 213 -3.28 17.98 3.28
CA HIS A 213 -1.93 18.30 2.79
C HIS A 213 -1.60 17.51 1.52
N ARG A 214 -1.20 18.21 0.46
CA ARG A 214 -0.73 17.65 -0.80
C ARG A 214 0.73 18.06 -1.02
N ALA A 215 1.57 17.15 -1.46
CA ALA A 215 2.98 17.42 -1.76
C ALA A 215 3.13 18.22 -3.07
N TRP A 216 2.88 19.53 -3.03
CA TRP A 216 2.91 20.42 -4.21
C TRP A 216 4.30 20.63 -4.82
N ARG A 217 5.37 20.43 -4.05
CA ARG A 217 6.74 20.71 -4.53
C ARG A 217 7.22 19.74 -5.60
N SER A 218 6.61 18.57 -5.67
CA SER A 218 6.97 17.52 -6.63
C SER A 218 6.85 17.96 -8.10
N ASN A 219 5.92 18.85 -8.43
CA ASN A 219 5.66 19.24 -9.83
C ASN A 219 6.74 20.15 -10.47
N ARG A 220 7.73 20.62 -9.72
CA ARG A 220 8.81 21.48 -10.21
C ARG A 220 10.04 20.73 -10.67
N ASP A 221 10.26 19.51 -10.18
CA ASP A 221 11.40 18.69 -10.57
C ASP A 221 11.22 18.15 -12.00
N PRO A 222 12.22 18.25 -12.89
CA PRO A 222 12.12 17.74 -14.28
C PRO A 222 11.81 16.24 -14.37
N LEU A 223 12.34 15.44 -13.45
CA LEU A 223 12.08 14.01 -13.36
C LEU A 223 10.59 13.73 -13.09
N ILE A 224 10.06 14.38 -12.06
CA ILE A 224 8.68 14.26 -11.64
C ILE A 224 7.74 14.74 -12.74
N ARG A 225 8.09 15.83 -13.45
CA ARG A 225 7.34 16.31 -14.61
C ARG A 225 7.33 15.31 -15.79
N GLY A 226 8.42 14.57 -15.99
CA GLY A 226 8.48 13.50 -17.01
C GLY A 226 7.48 12.40 -16.72
N ALA A 227 7.51 11.85 -15.51
CA ALA A 227 6.59 10.81 -15.07
C ALA A 227 5.13 11.29 -15.00
N LEU A 228 4.89 12.56 -14.60
CA LEU A 228 3.55 13.17 -14.65
C LEU A 228 2.97 13.18 -16.07
N LYS A 229 3.75 13.62 -17.08
CA LYS A 229 3.31 13.62 -18.48
C LYS A 229 3.00 12.20 -19.00
N GLU A 230 3.72 11.20 -18.53
CA GLU A 230 3.43 9.80 -18.86
C GLU A 230 2.10 9.36 -18.22
N ALA A 231 1.89 9.70 -16.95
CA ALA A 231 0.63 9.42 -16.26
C ALA A 231 -0.56 10.08 -16.96
N GLU A 232 -0.46 11.36 -17.34
CA GLU A 232 -1.52 12.09 -18.07
C GLU A 232 -1.94 11.41 -19.39
N ARG A 233 -1.04 10.65 -20.02
CA ARG A 233 -1.29 9.91 -21.27
C ARG A 233 -1.90 8.52 -21.05
N ALA A 234 -1.81 7.98 -19.85
CA ALA A 234 -2.26 6.63 -19.50
C ALA A 234 -3.77 6.58 -19.22
N THR A 235 -4.59 7.05 -20.17
CA THR A 235 -6.06 7.12 -20.05
C THR A 235 -6.73 5.74 -20.21
N PRO A 236 -7.98 5.54 -19.72
CA PRO A 236 -8.75 4.32 -19.98
C PRO A 236 -8.90 4.00 -21.47
N LEU A 237 -9.08 5.01 -22.31
CA LEU A 237 -9.19 4.84 -23.78
C LEU A 237 -7.85 4.39 -24.40
N ALA A 238 -6.71 4.87 -23.91
CA ALA A 238 -5.40 4.37 -24.33
C ALA A 238 -5.20 2.91 -23.90
N ASN A 239 -5.70 2.55 -22.73
CA ASN A 239 -5.70 1.15 -22.25
C ASN A 239 -6.60 0.25 -23.08
N LEU A 240 -7.76 0.73 -23.56
CA LEU A 240 -8.64 -0.04 -24.46
C LEU A 240 -7.86 -0.46 -25.72
N LYS A 241 -7.16 0.47 -26.37
CA LYS A 241 -6.33 0.18 -27.55
C LYS A 241 -5.19 -0.81 -27.28
N LYS A 242 -4.67 -0.81 -26.05
CA LYS A 242 -3.52 -1.63 -25.64
C LYS A 242 -3.92 -3.02 -25.14
N LEU A 243 -5.04 -3.14 -24.42
CA LEU A 243 -5.44 -4.34 -23.67
C LEU A 243 -6.67 -5.05 -24.26
N ALA A 244 -7.37 -4.46 -25.20
CA ALA A 244 -8.56 -5.04 -25.80
C ALA A 244 -8.40 -5.19 -27.33
N ARG A 245 -9.26 -6.04 -27.91
CA ARG A 245 -9.45 -6.22 -29.35
C ARG A 245 -10.93 -6.10 -29.69
N SER A 246 -11.24 -5.65 -30.89
CA SER A 246 -12.61 -5.70 -31.40
C SER A 246 -13.08 -7.16 -31.55
N ALA A 247 -14.32 -7.43 -31.15
CA ALA A 247 -14.94 -8.73 -31.27
C ALA A 247 -16.43 -8.54 -31.61
N GLY A 248 -16.81 -8.71 -32.87
CA GLY A 248 -18.10 -8.33 -33.37
C GLY A 248 -18.38 -6.84 -33.17
N GLU A 249 -19.55 -6.51 -32.62
CA GLU A 249 -19.93 -5.12 -32.30
C GLU A 249 -19.35 -4.59 -30.98
N GLY A 250 -18.51 -5.38 -30.27
CA GLY A 250 -17.99 -5.04 -28.94
C GLY A 250 -16.48 -5.20 -28.79
N HIS A 251 -16.05 -5.26 -27.54
CA HIS A 251 -14.65 -5.43 -27.16
C HIS A 251 -14.44 -6.69 -26.31
N ARG A 252 -13.26 -7.30 -26.44
CA ARG A 252 -12.76 -8.39 -25.59
C ARG A 252 -11.34 -8.08 -25.16
N LEU A 253 -10.91 -8.61 -24.01
CA LEU A 253 -9.53 -8.52 -23.60
C LEU A 253 -8.62 -9.26 -24.59
N ALA A 254 -7.50 -8.65 -24.94
CA ALA A 254 -6.50 -9.26 -25.78
C ALA A 254 -5.63 -10.21 -24.94
N THR A 255 -5.68 -11.49 -25.23
CA THR A 255 -4.74 -12.45 -24.62
C THR A 255 -3.33 -12.14 -25.08
N LYS A 256 -2.41 -11.97 -24.12
CA LYS A 256 -1.00 -11.68 -24.37
C LYS A 256 -0.15 -12.59 -23.49
N PRO A 257 0.72 -13.46 -24.07
CA PRO A 257 1.60 -14.32 -23.28
C PRO A 257 2.40 -13.52 -22.24
N GLY A 258 2.42 -14.00 -20.98
CA GLY A 258 3.13 -13.34 -19.89
C GLY A 258 2.53 -12.04 -19.34
N LEU A 259 1.39 -11.57 -19.90
CA LEU A 259 0.72 -10.35 -19.45
C LEU A 259 -0.76 -10.58 -19.10
N ILE A 260 -1.55 -11.14 -20.02
CA ILE A 260 -2.98 -11.43 -19.82
C ILE A 260 -3.28 -12.83 -20.33
N TRP A 261 -3.85 -13.65 -19.46
CA TRP A 261 -4.36 -14.99 -19.80
C TRP A 261 -5.88 -14.97 -19.88
N GLU A 262 -6.42 -15.84 -20.71
CA GLU A 262 -7.86 -16.02 -20.82
C GLU A 262 -8.40 -16.67 -19.54
N VAL A 263 -9.56 -16.18 -19.09
CA VAL A 263 -10.33 -16.73 -17.97
C VAL A 263 -11.69 -17.18 -18.48
N THR A 264 -12.05 -18.45 -18.25
CA THR A 264 -13.27 -19.07 -18.77
C THR A 264 -14.00 -19.88 -17.71
N GLY A 265 -15.18 -20.38 -18.04
CA GLY A 265 -15.93 -21.33 -17.22
C GLY A 265 -16.27 -20.81 -15.82
N ALA A 266 -16.08 -21.66 -14.82
CA ALA A 266 -16.43 -21.39 -13.43
C ALA A 266 -15.61 -20.23 -12.82
N GLU A 267 -14.34 -20.11 -13.19
CA GLU A 267 -13.47 -19.02 -12.71
C GLU A 267 -14.00 -17.65 -13.17
N LYS A 268 -14.31 -17.50 -14.46
CA LYS A 268 -14.93 -16.27 -15.00
C LYS A 268 -16.24 -15.94 -14.28
N LYS A 269 -17.09 -16.96 -14.08
CA LYS A 269 -18.35 -16.79 -13.37
C LYS A 269 -18.14 -16.31 -11.94
N SER A 270 -17.22 -16.93 -11.19
CA SER A 270 -16.94 -16.53 -9.79
C SER A 270 -16.48 -15.09 -9.66
N VAL A 271 -15.67 -14.59 -10.61
CA VAL A 271 -15.21 -13.18 -10.63
C VAL A 271 -16.40 -12.25 -10.91
N LEU A 272 -17.28 -12.60 -11.85
CA LEU A 272 -18.45 -11.76 -12.17
C LEU A 272 -19.48 -11.79 -11.04
N ASP A 273 -19.70 -12.95 -10.40
CA ASP A 273 -20.63 -13.12 -9.26
C ASP A 273 -20.18 -12.29 -8.02
N ALA A 274 -18.91 -11.89 -7.92
CA ALA A 274 -18.40 -11.05 -6.84
C ALA A 274 -18.64 -9.54 -7.05
N LEU A 275 -19.01 -9.09 -8.25
CA LEU A 275 -19.22 -7.68 -8.56
C LEU A 275 -20.34 -7.02 -7.73
N PRO A 276 -21.45 -7.68 -7.38
CA PRO A 276 -22.45 -7.12 -6.46
C PRO A 276 -21.89 -6.82 -5.06
N GLU A 277 -21.04 -7.70 -4.49
CA GLU A 277 -20.36 -7.45 -3.22
C GLU A 277 -19.41 -6.25 -3.33
N TYR A 278 -18.60 -6.21 -4.39
CA TYR A 278 -17.76 -5.04 -4.69
C TYR A 278 -18.58 -3.75 -4.78
N ARG A 279 -19.67 -3.76 -5.55
CA ARG A 279 -20.56 -2.59 -5.64
C ARG A 279 -21.02 -2.11 -4.28
N ASN A 280 -21.43 -3.03 -3.40
CA ASN A 280 -21.87 -2.71 -2.05
C ASN A 280 -20.76 -2.17 -1.13
N SER A 281 -19.50 -2.41 -1.47
CA SER A 281 -18.33 -1.87 -0.76
C SER A 281 -18.04 -0.40 -1.12
N LEU A 282 -18.61 0.12 -2.21
CA LEU A 282 -18.44 1.50 -2.66
C LEU A 282 -19.38 2.45 -1.91
N ALA A 283 -18.98 3.72 -1.81
CA ALA A 283 -19.86 4.79 -1.35
C ALA A 283 -21.09 4.94 -2.28
N PRO A 284 -22.26 5.37 -1.76
CA PRO A 284 -23.50 5.39 -2.53
C PRO A 284 -23.44 6.17 -3.86
N ASP A 285 -22.74 7.29 -3.90
CA ASP A 285 -22.52 8.10 -5.11
C ASP A 285 -21.59 7.39 -6.12
N HIS A 286 -20.60 6.64 -5.64
CA HIS A 286 -19.72 5.82 -6.48
C HIS A 286 -20.46 4.61 -7.06
N GLN A 287 -21.41 4.01 -6.31
CA GLN A 287 -22.27 2.95 -6.81
C GLN A 287 -23.07 3.41 -8.04
N LEU A 288 -23.66 4.63 -7.99
CA LEU A 288 -24.41 5.22 -9.11
C LEU A 288 -23.54 5.37 -10.38
N THR A 289 -22.26 5.62 -10.20
CA THR A 289 -21.32 5.69 -11.32
C THR A 289 -20.99 4.29 -11.85
N PHE A 290 -20.70 3.35 -10.97
CA PHE A 290 -20.40 1.96 -11.36
C PHE A 290 -21.58 1.29 -12.07
N ASP A 291 -22.81 1.55 -11.65
CA ASP A 291 -24.05 1.00 -12.24
C ASP A 291 -24.26 1.39 -13.73
N ARG A 292 -23.48 2.34 -14.24
CA ARG A 292 -23.52 2.71 -15.66
C ARG A 292 -22.69 1.83 -16.56
N TYR A 293 -21.88 0.93 -15.98
CA TYR A 293 -20.97 0.05 -16.68
C TYR A 293 -21.43 -1.40 -16.64
N GLN A 294 -21.30 -2.09 -17.78
CA GLN A 294 -21.60 -3.50 -17.89
C GLN A 294 -20.31 -4.30 -18.08
N PRO A 295 -20.06 -5.34 -17.28
CA PRO A 295 -18.91 -6.21 -17.46
C PRO A 295 -19.07 -7.03 -18.75
N VAL A 296 -18.07 -6.99 -19.62
CA VAL A 296 -18.09 -7.67 -20.92
C VAL A 296 -17.05 -8.79 -21.02
N ASP A 297 -15.93 -8.67 -20.29
CA ASP A 297 -14.90 -9.70 -20.30
C ASP A 297 -14.06 -9.73 -19.04
N VAL A 298 -13.43 -10.90 -18.76
CA VAL A 298 -12.54 -11.13 -17.63
C VAL A 298 -11.26 -11.79 -18.13
N GLY A 299 -10.11 -11.28 -17.70
CA GLY A 299 -8.80 -11.87 -17.94
C GLY A 299 -7.98 -11.97 -16.66
N PHE A 300 -7.05 -12.91 -16.60
CA PHE A 300 -6.06 -13.00 -15.52
C PHE A 300 -4.82 -12.22 -15.90
N LYS A 301 -4.40 -11.28 -15.05
CA LYS A 301 -3.27 -10.38 -15.33
C LYS A 301 -2.05 -10.74 -14.49
N VAL A 302 -0.88 -10.83 -15.13
CA VAL A 302 0.41 -11.06 -14.46
C VAL A 302 1.06 -9.72 -14.17
N VAL A 303 1.09 -9.31 -12.90
CA VAL A 303 1.55 -7.97 -12.48
C VAL A 303 2.70 -7.99 -11.49
N GLY A 304 3.45 -6.88 -11.46
CA GLY A 304 4.40 -6.52 -10.41
C GLY A 304 5.64 -7.40 -10.27
N THR A 305 6.35 -7.23 -9.16
CA THR A 305 7.43 -8.11 -8.68
C THR A 305 7.03 -8.71 -7.32
N GLY A 306 6.59 -7.91 -6.36
CA GLY A 306 6.11 -8.37 -5.06
C GLY A 306 4.83 -9.21 -5.18
N SER A 307 3.82 -8.70 -5.88
CA SER A 307 2.51 -9.33 -6.05
C SER A 307 2.48 -10.47 -7.07
N VAL A 308 3.58 -10.80 -7.78
CA VAL A 308 3.61 -11.98 -8.66
C VAL A 308 3.41 -13.24 -7.83
N GLY A 309 2.40 -14.02 -8.21
CA GLY A 309 2.02 -15.24 -7.51
C GLY A 309 0.62 -15.18 -6.91
N THR A 310 0.10 -14.00 -6.57
CA THR A 310 -1.31 -13.83 -6.20
C THR A 310 -2.21 -13.78 -7.44
N ARG A 311 -3.52 -13.99 -7.25
CA ARG A 311 -4.51 -13.90 -8.32
C ARG A 311 -4.83 -12.45 -8.59
N ASP A 312 -4.76 -12.05 -9.87
CA ASP A 312 -5.03 -10.68 -10.30
C ASP A 312 -5.89 -10.74 -11.57
N TYR A 313 -7.12 -10.30 -11.46
CA TYR A 313 -8.06 -10.29 -12.58
C TYR A 313 -8.24 -8.88 -13.11
N VAL A 314 -8.49 -8.80 -14.41
CA VAL A 314 -8.94 -7.58 -15.07
C VAL A 314 -10.34 -7.81 -15.59
N VAL A 315 -11.29 -6.98 -15.18
CA VAL A 315 -12.64 -6.96 -15.74
C VAL A 315 -12.74 -5.76 -16.66
N LEU A 316 -13.03 -6.03 -17.93
CA LEU A 316 -13.39 -4.99 -18.89
C LEU A 316 -14.88 -4.73 -18.76
N CYS A 317 -15.24 -3.50 -18.45
CA CYS A 317 -16.62 -3.02 -18.46
C CYS A 317 -16.74 -1.94 -19.55
N ILE A 318 -17.94 -1.83 -20.12
CA ILE A 318 -18.27 -0.82 -21.13
C ILE A 318 -19.50 -0.06 -20.65
N GLY A 319 -19.44 1.26 -20.73
CA GLY A 319 -20.55 2.15 -20.45
C GLY A 319 -21.54 2.24 -21.62
N ARG A 320 -22.11 3.42 -21.84
CA ARG A 320 -23.15 3.61 -22.87
C ARG A 320 -22.65 3.51 -24.31
N HIS A 321 -21.34 3.69 -24.52
CA HIS A 321 -20.71 3.71 -25.84
C HIS A 321 -19.52 2.76 -25.87
N PRO A 322 -19.19 2.17 -27.04
CA PRO A 322 -17.99 1.33 -27.17
C PRO A 322 -16.67 2.03 -26.80
N HIS A 323 -16.66 3.37 -26.81
CA HIS A 323 -15.51 4.21 -26.42
C HIS A 323 -15.58 4.70 -24.97
N ASP A 324 -16.41 4.11 -24.13
CA ASP A 324 -16.51 4.38 -22.69
C ASP A 324 -16.09 3.14 -21.90
N PRO A 325 -14.77 2.79 -21.89
CA PRO A 325 -14.26 1.63 -21.19
C PRO A 325 -13.95 1.94 -19.73
N LEU A 326 -14.26 0.99 -18.86
CA LEU A 326 -13.75 0.90 -17.50
C LEU A 326 -13.00 -0.42 -17.34
N PHE A 327 -11.76 -0.35 -16.88
CA PHE A 327 -10.98 -1.52 -16.50
C PHE A 327 -10.91 -1.59 -14.98
N LEU A 328 -11.44 -2.66 -14.38
CA LEU A 328 -11.26 -2.96 -12.97
C LEU A 328 -10.15 -3.99 -12.79
N GLN A 329 -9.26 -3.72 -11.86
CA GLN A 329 -8.33 -4.70 -11.32
C GLN A 329 -8.97 -5.31 -10.07
N ILE A 330 -9.08 -6.64 -10.02
CA ILE A 330 -9.54 -7.40 -8.86
C ILE A 330 -8.33 -8.22 -8.40
N LYS A 331 -7.63 -7.72 -7.38
CA LYS A 331 -6.34 -8.25 -6.91
C LYS A 331 -6.49 -8.95 -5.58
N GLU A 332 -6.05 -10.22 -5.51
CA GLU A 332 -6.05 -11.01 -4.27
C GLU A 332 -5.15 -10.37 -3.22
N GLU A 333 -5.67 -10.26 -2.01
CA GLU A 333 -4.96 -9.71 -0.87
C GLU A 333 -4.81 -10.77 0.21
N PRO A 334 -3.61 -11.32 0.42
CA PRO A 334 -3.30 -12.14 1.57
C PRO A 334 -3.17 -11.27 2.83
N PRO A 335 -3.12 -11.87 4.03
CA PRO A 335 -2.73 -11.18 5.25
C PRO A 335 -1.41 -10.44 5.08
N SER A 336 -1.26 -9.30 5.78
CA SER A 336 0.00 -8.56 5.77
C SER A 336 1.15 -9.41 6.30
N ALA A 337 2.34 -9.28 5.71
CA ALA A 337 3.55 -9.94 6.20
C ALA A 337 3.88 -9.56 7.66
N TYR A 338 3.40 -8.42 8.14
CA TYR A 338 3.61 -7.94 9.50
C TYR A 338 2.66 -8.56 10.53
N GLU A 339 1.52 -9.14 10.10
CA GLU A 339 0.48 -9.67 11.00
C GLU A 339 1.02 -10.78 11.92
N LEU A 340 1.98 -11.57 11.44
CA LEU A 340 2.65 -12.61 12.23
C LEU A 340 3.49 -12.05 13.39
N TYR A 341 3.93 -10.80 13.28
CA TYR A 341 4.91 -10.18 14.19
C TYR A 341 4.34 -9.02 15.00
N TYR A 342 3.23 -8.45 14.56
CA TYR A 342 2.57 -7.34 15.24
C TYR A 342 1.05 -7.48 15.11
N LYS A 343 0.39 -7.76 16.23
CA LYS A 343 -1.06 -7.95 16.23
C LYS A 343 -1.78 -6.60 16.24
N ASP A 344 -2.59 -6.37 15.24
CA ASP A 344 -3.50 -5.25 15.15
C ASP A 344 -4.94 -5.76 15.30
N SER A 345 -5.60 -5.41 16.40
CA SER A 345 -7.00 -5.81 16.69
C SER A 345 -8.02 -5.08 15.81
N SER A 346 -7.61 -4.04 15.09
CA SER A 346 -8.48 -3.24 14.22
C SER A 346 -8.54 -3.75 12.77
N VAL A 347 -7.79 -4.81 12.43
CA VAL A 347 -7.79 -5.38 11.07
C VAL A 347 -9.17 -5.93 10.73
N PRO A 348 -9.78 -5.50 9.61
CA PRO A 348 -11.02 -6.08 9.12
C PRO A 348 -10.86 -7.57 8.78
N ARG A 349 -11.96 -8.33 8.83
CA ARG A 349 -11.92 -9.76 8.44
C ARG A 349 -11.53 -9.96 6.98
N ASN A 350 -12.02 -9.09 6.09
CA ASN A 350 -11.69 -9.13 4.67
C ASN A 350 -10.38 -8.36 4.42
N GLN A 351 -9.40 -9.02 3.83
CA GLN A 351 -8.08 -8.44 3.58
C GLN A 351 -8.10 -7.35 2.50
N GLY A 352 -9.00 -7.42 1.52
CA GLY A 352 -9.22 -6.33 0.56
C GLY A 352 -9.73 -5.07 1.26
N GLN A 353 -10.64 -5.23 2.25
CA GLN A 353 -11.11 -4.13 3.09
C GLN A 353 -9.96 -3.52 3.92
N ARG A 354 -9.03 -4.34 4.46
CA ARG A 354 -7.81 -3.87 5.13
C ARG A 354 -7.01 -2.93 4.23
N VAL A 355 -6.80 -3.34 2.97
CA VAL A 355 -6.06 -2.53 1.98
C VAL A 355 -6.78 -1.21 1.70
N VAL A 356 -8.10 -1.24 1.46
CA VAL A 356 -8.91 -0.02 1.22
C VAL A 356 -8.83 0.94 2.40
N PHE A 357 -8.96 0.45 3.62
CA PHE A 357 -8.91 1.28 4.83
C PHE A 357 -7.53 1.89 5.03
N GLY A 358 -6.45 1.11 4.85
CA GLY A 358 -5.09 1.60 4.94
C GLY A 358 -4.78 2.67 3.90
N GLN A 359 -5.25 2.47 2.66
CA GLN A 359 -5.09 3.43 1.59
C GLN A 359 -5.81 4.75 1.90
N HIS A 360 -7.07 4.70 2.35
CA HIS A 360 -7.83 5.90 2.75
C HIS A 360 -7.21 6.62 3.96
N ALA A 361 -6.64 5.87 4.91
CA ALA A 361 -5.99 6.46 6.07
C ALA A 361 -4.76 7.29 5.69
N MET A 362 -3.98 6.86 4.71
CA MET A 362 -2.70 7.48 4.35
C MET A 362 -2.76 8.44 3.16
N GLN A 363 -3.60 8.16 2.15
CA GLN A 363 -3.78 9.02 1.00
C GLN A 363 -4.76 10.17 1.28
N VAL A 364 -4.53 11.33 0.67
CA VAL A 364 -5.48 12.45 0.71
C VAL A 364 -6.68 12.20 -0.20
N LEU A 365 -6.40 11.63 -1.37
CA LEU A 365 -7.39 11.27 -2.38
C LEU A 365 -7.06 9.87 -2.88
N SER A 366 -8.06 9.01 -2.91
CA SER A 366 -7.93 7.63 -3.40
C SER A 366 -8.69 7.48 -4.72
N ASP A 367 -8.48 6.33 -5.38
CA ASP A 367 -9.26 5.93 -6.55
C ASP A 367 -10.76 6.00 -6.26
N PHE A 368 -11.51 6.59 -7.19
CA PHE A 368 -12.97 6.75 -7.09
C PHE A 368 -13.72 5.41 -6.95
N LEU A 369 -13.22 4.36 -7.58
CA LEU A 369 -13.81 3.02 -7.58
C LEU A 369 -13.03 2.02 -6.69
N LEU A 370 -12.31 2.53 -5.68
CA LEU A 370 -11.62 1.69 -4.72
C LEU A 370 -12.63 1.00 -3.78
N GLY A 371 -12.61 -0.33 -3.79
CA GLY A 371 -13.49 -1.17 -2.97
C GLY A 371 -12.91 -2.58 -2.79
N TRP A 372 -13.72 -3.51 -2.32
CA TRP A 372 -13.31 -4.88 -2.07
C TRP A 372 -14.43 -5.89 -2.36
N CYS A 373 -14.05 -7.14 -2.53
CA CYS A 373 -14.96 -8.27 -2.62
C CYS A 373 -14.26 -9.57 -2.22
N SER A 374 -15.02 -10.66 -2.22
CA SER A 374 -14.51 -12.01 -2.05
C SER A 374 -14.82 -12.85 -3.30
N VAL A 375 -13.83 -13.56 -3.84
CA VAL A 375 -13.98 -14.47 -4.98
C VAL A 375 -13.57 -15.87 -4.54
N ALA A 376 -14.46 -16.82 -4.60
CA ALA A 376 -14.21 -18.21 -4.25
C ALA A 376 -13.53 -18.39 -2.88
N GLY A 377 -13.98 -17.62 -1.86
CA GLY A 377 -13.48 -17.69 -0.48
C GLY A 377 -12.14 -17.01 -0.22
N ARG A 378 -11.64 -16.19 -1.16
CA ARG A 378 -10.44 -15.37 -1.04
C ARG A 378 -10.80 -13.89 -1.11
N ASP A 379 -10.03 -13.05 -0.47
CA ASP A 379 -10.26 -11.62 -0.35
C ASP A 379 -9.53 -10.84 -1.43
N TYR A 380 -10.18 -9.80 -1.96
CA TYR A 380 -9.64 -9.00 -3.06
C TYR A 380 -9.89 -7.51 -2.84
N VAL A 381 -8.89 -6.70 -3.15
CA VAL A 381 -9.08 -5.28 -3.41
C VAL A 381 -9.51 -5.07 -4.86
N VAL A 382 -10.41 -4.12 -5.08
CA VAL A 382 -10.88 -3.73 -6.42
C VAL A 382 -10.58 -2.24 -6.63
N ARG A 383 -9.99 -1.92 -7.78
CA ARG A 383 -9.64 -0.54 -8.15
C ARG A 383 -9.61 -0.37 -9.67
N GLN A 384 -9.58 0.87 -10.14
CA GLN A 384 -9.34 1.14 -11.55
C GLN A 384 -7.95 0.67 -11.97
N LEU A 385 -7.87 0.03 -13.13
CA LEU A 385 -6.60 -0.43 -13.68
C LEU A 385 -5.95 0.66 -14.52
N ASN A 386 -4.73 1.08 -14.10
CA ASN A 386 -3.88 1.99 -14.87
C ASN A 386 -4.56 3.30 -15.31
N ASP A 387 -5.46 3.84 -14.50
CA ASP A 387 -6.01 5.16 -14.74
C ASP A 387 -4.97 6.22 -14.39
N HIS A 388 -4.40 6.87 -15.42
CA HIS A 388 -3.36 7.89 -15.29
C HIS A 388 -2.18 7.46 -14.39
N LYS A 389 -1.77 6.18 -14.47
CA LYS A 389 -0.74 5.60 -13.61
C LYS A 389 0.63 5.61 -14.25
N SER A 390 1.60 6.18 -13.57
CA SER A 390 3.03 6.01 -13.87
C SER A 390 3.86 5.90 -12.59
N SER A 391 5.08 5.39 -12.71
CA SER A 391 6.04 5.29 -11.62
C SER A 391 7.41 5.78 -12.07
N ILE A 392 8.20 6.24 -11.11
CA ILE A 392 9.61 6.55 -11.32
C ILE A 392 10.40 5.26 -11.12
N GLU A 393 11.39 5.00 -11.97
CA GLU A 393 12.31 3.87 -11.82
C GLU A 393 13.50 4.29 -10.94
N PRO A 394 13.53 3.91 -9.65
CA PRO A 394 14.55 4.41 -8.73
C PRO A 394 15.95 3.91 -9.07
N GLU A 395 16.05 2.75 -9.71
CA GLU A 395 17.32 2.14 -10.15
C GLU A 395 17.99 2.92 -11.27
N GLU A 396 17.27 3.85 -11.91
CA GLU A 396 17.80 4.75 -12.93
C GLU A 396 18.18 6.13 -12.37
N LEU A 397 17.92 6.32 -11.06
CA LEU A 397 18.22 7.57 -10.39
C LEU A 397 19.55 7.51 -9.67
N GLY A 398 20.53 8.28 -10.15
CA GLY A 398 21.82 8.47 -9.49
C GLY A 398 21.98 9.85 -8.89
N GLY A 399 22.78 9.95 -7.83
CA GLY A 399 23.26 11.20 -7.25
C GLY A 399 22.14 12.17 -6.83
N ARG A 400 22.15 13.37 -7.43
CA ARG A 400 21.21 14.44 -7.05
C ARG A 400 19.75 14.07 -7.32
N ARG A 401 19.47 13.25 -8.34
CA ARG A 401 18.10 12.83 -8.65
C ARG A 401 17.53 11.89 -7.59
N LEU A 402 18.32 10.91 -7.16
CA LEU A 402 17.94 10.02 -6.08
C LEU A 402 17.66 10.81 -4.79
N ALA A 403 18.54 11.75 -4.44
CA ALA A 403 18.38 12.60 -3.26
C ALA A 403 17.10 13.46 -3.33
N ALA A 404 16.81 14.06 -4.48
CA ALA A 404 15.60 14.87 -4.69
C ALA A 404 14.34 14.03 -4.56
N TYR A 405 14.30 12.86 -5.19
CA TYR A 405 13.16 11.93 -5.12
C TYR A 405 12.94 11.39 -3.71
N SER A 406 14.03 11.03 -3.01
CA SER A 406 13.98 10.56 -1.62
C SER A 406 13.32 11.58 -0.68
N ARG A 407 13.58 12.88 -0.87
CA ARG A 407 12.92 13.95 -0.08
C ARG A 407 11.41 14.02 -0.32
N VAL A 408 10.97 13.81 -1.55
CA VAL A 408 9.54 13.77 -1.88
C VAL A 408 8.88 12.56 -1.22
N CYS A 409 9.51 11.37 -1.33
CA CYS A 409 9.02 10.16 -0.66
C CYS A 409 8.93 10.36 0.87
N ALA A 410 9.89 11.09 1.47
CA ALA A 410 9.87 11.41 2.89
C ALA A 410 8.66 12.27 3.30
N GLU A 411 8.34 13.32 2.52
CA GLU A 411 7.16 14.15 2.75
C GLU A 411 5.86 13.33 2.65
N LEU A 412 5.74 12.50 1.62
CA LEU A 412 4.56 11.66 1.39
C LEU A 412 4.38 10.62 2.51
N LEU A 413 5.46 9.97 2.93
CA LEU A 413 5.42 9.01 4.03
C LEU A 413 5.07 9.66 5.36
N ALA A 414 5.72 10.80 5.68
CA ALA A 414 5.42 11.57 6.89
C ALA A 414 3.96 12.04 6.92
N LYS A 415 3.42 12.49 5.79
CA LYS A 415 2.01 12.85 5.64
C LYS A 415 1.09 11.65 5.95
N GLY A 416 1.36 10.50 5.36
CA GLY A 416 0.58 9.27 5.60
C GLY A 416 0.57 8.89 7.09
N HIS A 417 1.73 8.92 7.74
CA HIS A 417 1.87 8.64 9.17
C HIS A 417 1.18 9.69 10.05
N ALA A 418 1.29 10.98 9.71
CA ALA A 418 0.64 12.05 10.46
C ALA A 418 -0.90 12.03 10.35
N ARG A 419 -1.44 11.55 9.22
CA ARG A 419 -2.89 11.38 9.02
C ARG A 419 -3.47 10.22 9.83
N SER A 420 -2.67 9.20 10.10
CA SER A 420 -3.13 7.91 10.62
C SER A 420 -2.65 7.60 12.04
N GLY A 421 -1.76 8.41 12.59
CA GLY A 421 -1.20 8.27 13.93
C GLY A 421 -1.18 9.60 14.69
N GLU A 422 -0.36 9.65 15.74
CA GLU A 422 -0.17 10.86 16.56
C GLU A 422 1.20 11.51 16.22
N PRO A 423 1.25 12.49 15.31
CA PRO A 423 2.51 13.08 14.85
C PRO A 423 3.30 13.77 15.96
N LEU A 424 2.61 14.33 16.98
CA LEU A 424 3.29 14.96 18.12
C LEU A 424 4.03 13.94 18.99
N ALA A 425 3.47 12.76 19.19
CA ALA A 425 4.15 11.70 19.91
C ALA A 425 5.40 11.21 19.15
N VAL A 426 5.29 11.03 17.82
CA VAL A 426 6.45 10.66 16.98
C VAL A 426 7.49 11.78 16.97
N ALA A 427 7.12 13.06 16.83
CA ALA A 427 8.02 14.21 16.89
C ALA A 427 8.74 14.29 18.25
N SER A 428 7.98 14.06 19.34
CA SER A 428 8.51 14.04 20.69
C SER A 428 9.51 12.90 20.90
N TYR A 429 9.26 11.73 20.31
CA TYR A 429 10.24 10.64 20.29
C TYR A 429 11.49 11.01 19.49
N LEU A 430 11.36 11.51 18.27
CA LEU A 430 12.46 11.89 17.38
C LEU A 430 13.34 13.00 18.01
N GLY A 431 12.71 14.06 18.48
CA GLY A 431 13.40 15.26 18.96
C GLY A 431 14.25 15.93 17.85
N ARG A 432 14.87 17.05 18.14
CA ARG A 432 15.54 17.90 17.12
C ARG A 432 17.04 17.69 16.95
N ALA A 433 17.66 16.73 17.66
CA ALA A 433 19.12 16.57 17.70
C ALA A 433 19.71 15.62 16.64
N GLY A 434 18.90 15.12 15.71
CA GLY A 434 19.32 14.22 14.64
C GLY A 434 19.86 12.85 15.11
N LYS A 435 19.55 12.44 16.36
CA LYS A 435 20.04 11.16 16.91
C LYS A 435 19.30 9.95 16.33
N ALA A 436 17.99 10.09 16.08
CA ALA A 436 17.19 9.05 15.48
C ALA A 436 17.59 8.85 14.01
N GLU A 437 17.74 9.94 13.27
CA GLU A 437 18.10 9.95 11.85
C GLU A 437 19.46 9.27 11.61
N ARG A 438 20.48 9.60 12.46
CA ARG A 438 21.78 8.93 12.38
C ARG A 438 21.70 7.43 12.67
N SER A 439 20.84 7.02 13.59
CA SER A 439 20.66 5.60 13.92
C SER A 439 19.92 4.86 12.81
N LEU A 440 18.87 5.47 12.23
CA LEU A 440 18.14 4.92 11.09
C LEU A 440 19.01 4.84 9.82
N LEU A 441 19.92 5.80 9.61
CA LEU A 441 20.91 5.70 8.53
C LEU A 441 21.85 4.51 8.72
N GLN A 442 22.34 4.29 9.95
CA GLN A 442 23.18 3.12 10.26
C GLN A 442 22.40 1.81 10.05
N PHE A 443 21.12 1.79 10.43
CA PHE A 443 20.24 0.65 10.13
C PHE A 443 20.15 0.42 8.63
N ALA A 444 19.84 1.46 7.84
CA ALA A 444 19.63 1.36 6.39
C ALA A 444 20.87 0.78 5.67
N VAL A 445 22.08 1.24 6.04
CA VAL A 445 23.33 0.70 5.49
C VAL A 445 23.47 -0.78 5.81
N ARG A 446 23.35 -1.16 7.10
CA ARG A 446 23.48 -2.57 7.54
C ARG A 446 22.44 -3.46 6.91
N TYR A 447 21.19 -2.95 6.77
CA TYR A 447 20.11 -3.75 6.19
C TYR A 447 20.26 -3.90 4.68
N ALA A 448 20.81 -2.90 3.99
CA ALA A 448 21.18 -3.05 2.59
C ALA A 448 22.29 -4.11 2.40
N ASP A 449 23.32 -4.10 3.24
CA ASP A 449 24.37 -5.14 3.23
C ASP A 449 23.80 -6.53 3.48
N GLN A 450 22.89 -6.66 4.45
CA GLN A 450 22.19 -7.92 4.75
C GLN A 450 21.33 -8.38 3.56
N THR A 451 20.62 -7.47 2.93
CA THR A 451 19.79 -7.77 1.74
C THR A 451 20.63 -8.25 0.56
N GLU A 452 21.80 -7.66 0.33
CA GLU A 452 22.74 -8.12 -0.71
C GLU A 452 23.31 -9.51 -0.40
N ALA A 453 23.57 -9.80 0.87
CA ALA A 453 23.97 -11.15 1.30
C ALA A 453 22.86 -12.17 1.06
N ASP A 454 21.61 -11.86 1.46
CA ASP A 454 20.44 -12.70 1.22
C ASP A 454 20.17 -12.91 -0.28
N PHE A 455 20.30 -11.87 -1.08
CA PHE A 455 20.19 -11.94 -2.53
C PHE A 455 21.22 -12.91 -3.14
N ASN A 456 22.45 -12.87 -2.66
CA ASN A 456 23.48 -13.80 -3.12
C ASN A 456 23.17 -15.27 -2.74
N VAL A 457 22.61 -15.49 -1.55
CA VAL A 457 22.12 -16.81 -1.11
C VAL A 457 20.96 -17.25 -2.01
N PHE A 458 19.98 -16.40 -2.24
CA PHE A 458 18.84 -16.65 -3.11
C PHE A 458 19.27 -17.00 -4.55
N ARG A 459 20.18 -16.23 -5.15
CA ARG A 459 20.69 -16.52 -6.50
C ARG A 459 21.41 -17.87 -6.58
N LYS A 460 22.18 -18.24 -5.56
CA LYS A 460 22.81 -19.57 -5.48
C LYS A 460 21.76 -20.67 -5.37
N ALA A 461 20.73 -20.48 -4.57
CA ALA A 461 19.64 -21.44 -4.41
C ALA A 461 18.84 -21.61 -5.72
N LEU A 462 18.55 -20.53 -6.45
CA LEU A 462 17.90 -20.61 -7.76
C LEU A 462 18.68 -21.46 -8.77
N LYS A 463 20.02 -21.30 -8.82
CA LYS A 463 20.88 -22.13 -9.67
C LYS A 463 20.86 -23.62 -9.28
N ARG A 464 20.57 -23.93 -8.01
CA ARG A 464 20.45 -25.30 -7.48
C ARG A 464 19.04 -25.88 -7.60
N GLY A 465 18.08 -25.12 -8.17
CA GLY A 465 16.74 -25.62 -8.45
C GLY A 465 15.67 -25.21 -7.43
N PHE A 466 15.92 -24.22 -6.58
CA PHE A 466 14.99 -23.73 -5.57
C PHE A 466 13.57 -23.44 -6.12
N ALA A 467 13.46 -22.83 -7.31
CA ALA A 467 12.17 -22.57 -7.92
C ALA A 467 11.36 -23.85 -8.19
N LYS A 468 12.03 -24.91 -8.71
CA LYS A 468 11.40 -26.21 -8.97
C LYS A 468 11.02 -26.94 -7.68
N GLU A 469 11.83 -26.79 -6.64
CA GLU A 469 11.57 -27.36 -5.32
C GLU A 469 10.31 -26.74 -4.68
N VAL A 470 10.22 -25.40 -4.67
CA VAL A 470 9.03 -24.69 -4.17
C VAL A 470 7.78 -25.08 -4.96
N GLU A 471 7.89 -25.15 -6.30
CA GLU A 471 6.79 -25.57 -7.16
C GLU A 471 6.32 -27.00 -6.88
N LYS A 472 7.26 -27.94 -6.67
CA LYS A 472 6.95 -29.35 -6.35
C LYS A 472 6.24 -29.48 -5.01
N ASN A 473 6.71 -28.74 -3.99
CA ASN A 473 6.11 -28.76 -2.66
C ASN A 473 4.67 -28.27 -2.65
N LEU A 474 4.34 -27.27 -3.50
CA LEU A 474 2.97 -26.73 -3.63
C LEU A 474 2.02 -27.64 -4.43
N ARG A 475 2.53 -28.53 -5.29
CA ARG A 475 1.72 -29.49 -6.03
C ARG A 475 1.43 -30.76 -5.22
N GLY A 476 2.20 -31.01 -4.17
CA GLY A 476 2.09 -32.20 -3.32
C GLY A 476 1.33 -31.96 -2.01
N SER A 477 0.97 -30.73 -1.71
CA SER A 477 0.11 -30.30 -0.60
C SER A 477 -1.31 -30.01 -1.11
#